data_cbd5bcd9e6366581e8f21e67324a61c4
#
_entry.id   cbd5bcd9e6366581e8f21e67324a61c4
#
_cell.length_a   1.000
_cell.length_b   1.000
_cell.length_c   1.000
_cell.angle_alpha   90.00
_cell.angle_beta   90.00
_cell.angle_gamma   90.00
#
_symmetry.space_group_name_H-M   'P 1'
#
loop_
_entity.id
_entity.type
_entity.pdbx_description
1 polymer ?
#
loop_
_entity_poly.entity_id
_entity_poly.type
_entity_poly.pdbx_seq_one_letter_code
_entity_poly.pdbx_strand_id
1 'polypeptide(L)'
;MEEREALKRLKHREEDALAWFIDRYTAYVSTIVSNILGPAAASADLEAIASDVFFAFWTHAKEIRPGKAKAYLGSIARNKAKESTRKTGRELPLEDDMLVISSGTPERELEKREQAAYIRKAVLALREPE
;
A
#
# COMPACT_ATOMS: atom_id res chain seq x y z
N MET A 1 -14.16 -4.60 -12.90
CA MET A 1 -13.32 -5.79 -12.69
C MET A 1 -13.44 -6.23 -11.25
N GLU A 2 -13.60 -7.51 -11.03
CA GLU A 2 -13.65 -8.03 -9.68
C GLU A 2 -12.25 -8.33 -9.18
N GLU A 3 -12.12 -8.38 -7.86
CA GLU A 3 -10.80 -8.59 -7.28
C GLU A 3 -10.18 -9.92 -7.72
N ARG A 4 -10.99 -10.96 -7.83
CA ARG A 4 -10.47 -12.25 -8.26
C ARG A 4 -9.87 -12.16 -9.65
N GLU A 5 -10.56 -11.48 -10.54
CA GLU A 5 -10.05 -11.31 -11.90
C GLU A 5 -8.82 -10.42 -11.91
N ALA A 6 -8.83 -9.37 -11.09
CA ALA A 6 -7.69 -8.48 -11.00
C ALA A 6 -6.46 -9.23 -10.51
N LEU A 7 -6.64 -10.11 -9.53
CA LEU A 7 -5.52 -10.90 -9.02
C LEU A 7 -4.97 -11.83 -10.10
N LYS A 8 -5.86 -12.45 -10.85
CA LYS A 8 -5.43 -13.33 -11.92
C LYS A 8 -4.60 -12.57 -12.95
N ARG A 9 -5.06 -11.38 -13.32
CA ARG A 9 -4.32 -10.56 -14.27
C ARG A 9 -3.01 -10.05 -13.69
N LEU A 10 -3.01 -9.77 -12.40
CA LEU A 10 -1.78 -9.35 -11.74
C LEU A 10 -0.72 -10.44 -11.83
N LYS A 11 -1.13 -11.69 -11.66
CA LYS A 11 -0.21 -12.81 -11.77
C LYS A 11 0.33 -13.00 -13.18
N HIS A 12 -0.40 -12.49 -14.16
CA HIS A 12 0.05 -12.50 -15.54
C HIS A 12 0.82 -11.23 -15.90
N ARG A 13 1.17 -10.45 -14.89
CA ARG A 13 1.99 -9.26 -15.04
C ARG A 13 1.33 -8.17 -15.88
N GLU A 14 0.03 -8.04 -15.76
CA GLU A 14 -0.68 -6.96 -16.44
C GLU A 14 -0.66 -5.72 -15.58
N GLU A 15 -0.17 -4.62 -16.14
CA GLU A 15 -0.03 -3.37 -15.39
C GLU A 15 -1.38 -2.80 -14.98
N ASP A 16 -2.39 -3.00 -15.80
CA ASP A 16 -3.72 -2.52 -15.46
C ASP A 16 -4.22 -3.12 -14.17
N ALA A 17 -3.87 -4.38 -13.93
CA ALA A 17 -4.29 -5.03 -12.70
C ALA A 17 -3.58 -4.43 -11.49
N LEU A 18 -2.31 -4.12 -11.64
CA LEU A 18 -1.59 -3.47 -10.55
C LEU A 18 -2.20 -2.11 -10.24
N ALA A 19 -2.49 -1.34 -11.27
CA ALA A 19 -3.11 -0.04 -11.08
C ALA A 19 -4.47 -0.18 -10.38
N TRP A 20 -5.21 -1.22 -10.72
CA TRP A 20 -6.50 -1.47 -10.08
C TRP A 20 -6.34 -1.67 -8.57
N PHE A 21 -5.34 -2.46 -8.18
CA PHE A 21 -5.10 -2.69 -6.75
C PHE A 21 -4.60 -1.43 -6.06
N ILE A 22 -3.76 -0.66 -6.71
CA ILE A 22 -3.27 0.58 -6.11
C ILE A 22 -4.43 1.54 -5.88
N ASP A 23 -5.27 1.73 -6.89
CA ASP A 23 -6.40 2.63 -6.75
C ASP A 23 -7.35 2.20 -5.66
N ARG A 24 -7.54 0.90 -5.52
CA ARG A 24 -8.50 0.38 -4.56
C ARG A 24 -7.96 0.38 -3.13
N TYR A 25 -6.68 0.09 -2.96
CA TYR A 25 -6.16 -0.18 -1.63
C TYR A 25 -5.15 0.84 -1.11
N THR A 26 -4.92 1.93 -1.82
CA THR A 26 -3.96 2.92 -1.34
C THR A 26 -4.37 3.49 0.01
N ALA A 27 -5.65 3.82 0.18
CA ALA A 27 -6.10 4.37 1.45
C ALA A 27 -5.89 3.38 2.59
N TYR A 28 -6.18 2.10 2.32
CA TYR A 28 -6.00 1.06 3.32
C TYR A 28 -4.54 0.92 3.73
N VAL A 29 -3.65 0.85 2.73
CA VAL A 29 -2.23 0.72 3.00
C VAL A 29 -1.69 1.95 3.73
N SER A 30 -2.08 3.13 3.26
CA SER A 30 -1.60 4.36 3.87
C SER A 30 -2.08 4.51 5.31
N THR A 31 -3.28 4.04 5.61
CA THR A 31 -3.78 4.09 6.97
C THR A 31 -2.94 3.20 7.88
N ILE A 32 -2.61 2.01 7.42
CA ILE A 32 -1.78 1.10 8.22
C ILE A 32 -0.42 1.74 8.48
N VAL A 33 0.21 2.24 7.43
CA VAL A 33 1.54 2.82 7.56
C VAL A 33 1.51 4.04 8.47
N SER A 34 0.52 4.90 8.29
CA SER A 34 0.40 6.11 9.09
C SER A 34 0.18 5.78 10.57
N ASN A 35 -0.63 4.77 10.85
CA ASN A 35 -0.88 4.39 12.24
C ASN A 35 0.39 3.89 12.92
N ILE A 36 1.25 3.23 12.16
CA ILE A 36 2.49 2.71 12.75
C ILE A 36 3.55 3.78 12.87
N LEU A 37 3.69 4.63 11.88
CA LEU A 37 4.70 5.66 11.92
C LEU A 37 4.34 6.83 12.81
N GLY A 38 3.06 7.09 12.99
CA GLY A 38 2.60 8.14 13.87
C GLY A 38 2.44 9.47 13.18
N PRO A 39 1.87 10.44 13.91
CA PRO A 39 1.49 11.72 13.29
C PRO A 39 2.66 12.60 12.89
N ALA A 40 3.84 12.32 13.40
CA ALA A 40 5.00 13.14 13.07
C ALA A 40 5.66 12.74 11.76
N ALA A 41 5.21 11.65 11.14
CA ALA A 41 5.85 11.16 9.93
C ALA A 41 5.59 12.10 8.76
N ALA A 42 6.60 12.29 7.94
CA ALA A 42 6.46 13.15 6.77
C ALA A 42 5.66 12.43 5.69
N SER A 43 4.91 13.21 4.92
CA SER A 43 4.13 12.66 3.83
C SER A 43 5.00 11.89 2.83
N ALA A 44 6.17 12.42 2.56
CA ALA A 44 7.07 11.77 1.61
C ALA A 44 7.46 10.38 2.08
N ASP A 45 7.68 10.23 3.38
CA ASP A 45 8.03 8.92 3.92
C ASP A 45 6.86 7.95 3.82
N LEU A 46 5.65 8.43 4.09
CA LEU A 46 4.48 7.59 3.98
C LEU A 46 4.28 7.11 2.56
N GLU A 47 4.48 8.02 1.60
CA GLU A 47 4.31 7.67 0.20
C GLU A 47 5.37 6.70 -0.28
N ALA A 48 6.60 6.88 0.19
CA ALA A 48 7.67 5.98 -0.20
C ALA A 48 7.42 4.58 0.31
N ILE A 49 6.96 4.46 1.55
CA ILE A 49 6.68 3.15 2.11
C ILE A 49 5.51 2.50 1.39
N ALA A 50 4.46 3.27 1.10
CA ALA A 50 3.31 2.72 0.38
C ALA A 50 3.72 2.24 -1.01
N SER A 51 4.60 2.97 -1.67
CA SER A 51 5.10 2.53 -2.97
C SER A 51 5.85 1.22 -2.85
N ASP A 52 6.68 1.09 -1.82
CA ASP A 52 7.40 -0.16 -1.59
C ASP A 52 6.44 -1.31 -1.34
N VAL A 53 5.35 -1.04 -0.64
CA VAL A 53 4.35 -2.07 -0.37
C VAL A 53 3.77 -2.61 -1.66
N PHE A 54 3.36 -1.72 -2.55
CA PHE A 54 2.76 -2.17 -3.79
C PHE A 54 3.78 -2.79 -4.73
N PHE A 55 5.03 -2.34 -4.67
CA PHE A 55 6.06 -2.97 -5.46
C PHE A 55 6.31 -4.41 -4.99
N ALA A 56 6.34 -4.62 -3.69
CA ALA A 56 6.49 -5.97 -3.15
C ALA A 56 5.29 -6.84 -3.51
N PHE A 57 4.10 -6.24 -3.45
CA PHE A 57 2.88 -6.94 -3.84
C PHE A 57 2.97 -7.42 -5.29
N TRP A 58 3.43 -6.54 -6.17
CA TRP A 58 3.62 -6.87 -7.58
C TRP A 58 4.64 -7.99 -7.74
N THR A 59 5.77 -7.86 -7.04
CA THR A 59 6.85 -8.81 -7.16
C THR A 59 6.45 -10.22 -6.73
N HIS A 60 5.64 -10.30 -5.67
CA HIS A 60 5.26 -11.58 -5.09
C HIS A 60 3.84 -11.99 -5.44
N ALA A 61 3.33 -11.48 -6.56
CA ALA A 61 1.94 -11.71 -6.93
C ALA A 61 1.59 -13.18 -7.03
N LYS A 62 2.53 -14.00 -7.48
CA LYS A 62 2.25 -15.41 -7.66
C LYS A 62 1.95 -16.15 -6.36
N GLU A 63 2.39 -15.60 -5.25
CA GLU A 63 2.19 -16.23 -3.95
C GLU A 63 0.86 -15.88 -3.31
N ILE A 64 0.10 -14.97 -3.90
CA ILE A 64 -1.11 -14.47 -3.30
C ILE A 64 -2.26 -15.41 -3.63
N ARG A 65 -2.96 -15.84 -2.58
CA ARG A 65 -4.09 -16.73 -2.77
C ARG A 65 -5.35 -15.95 -3.10
N PRO A 66 -6.24 -16.52 -3.89
CA PRO A 66 -7.51 -15.84 -4.18
C PRO A 66 -8.24 -15.48 -2.89
N GLY A 67 -8.75 -14.28 -2.85
CA GLY A 67 -9.47 -13.80 -1.69
C GLY A 67 -8.58 -13.30 -0.57
N LYS A 68 -7.27 -13.36 -0.74
CA LYS A 68 -6.33 -12.96 0.32
C LYS A 68 -5.51 -11.73 -0.04
N ALA A 69 -5.85 -11.05 -1.12
CA ALA A 69 -5.05 -9.92 -1.56
C ALA A 69 -4.98 -8.80 -0.52
N LYS A 70 -6.12 -8.46 0.07
CA LYS A 70 -6.16 -7.40 1.06
C LYS A 70 -5.31 -7.74 2.28
N ALA A 71 -5.46 -8.98 2.77
CA ALA A 71 -4.68 -9.42 3.93
C ALA A 71 -3.20 -9.43 3.61
N TYR A 72 -2.84 -9.83 2.41
CA TYR A 72 -1.45 -9.86 1.98
C TYR A 72 -0.86 -8.45 1.95
N LEU A 73 -1.62 -7.52 1.37
CA LEU A 73 -1.20 -6.12 1.36
C LEU A 73 -1.02 -5.59 2.78
N GLY A 74 -1.96 -5.91 3.66
CA GLY A 74 -1.87 -5.46 5.04
C GLY A 74 -0.63 -5.98 5.73
N SER A 75 -0.27 -7.23 5.49
CA SER A 75 0.94 -7.80 6.08
C SER A 75 2.18 -7.11 5.58
N ILE A 76 2.25 -6.87 4.27
CA ILE A 76 3.40 -6.17 3.71
C ILE A 76 3.49 -4.76 4.28
N ALA A 77 2.35 -4.08 4.37
CA ALA A 77 2.33 -2.71 4.86
C ALA A 77 2.83 -2.65 6.31
N ARG A 78 2.37 -3.56 7.16
CA ARG A 78 2.82 -3.58 8.53
C ARG A 78 4.32 -3.85 8.63
N ASN A 79 4.80 -4.82 7.87
CA ASN A 79 6.20 -5.16 7.91
C ASN A 79 7.09 -4.03 7.43
N LYS A 80 6.69 -3.38 6.35
CA LYS A 80 7.49 -2.28 5.82
C LYS A 80 7.51 -1.09 6.77
N ALA A 81 6.34 -0.79 7.37
CA ALA A 81 6.27 0.32 8.30
C ALA A 81 7.08 0.04 9.55
N LYS A 82 7.02 -1.18 10.06
CA LYS A 82 7.80 -1.54 11.23
C LYS A 82 9.28 -1.51 10.94
N GLU A 83 9.68 -1.94 9.77
CA GLU A 83 11.07 -1.84 9.36
C GLU A 83 11.55 -0.40 9.39
N SER A 84 10.72 0.50 8.89
CA SER A 84 11.07 1.90 8.84
C SER A 84 11.24 2.48 10.23
N THR A 85 10.36 2.12 11.17
CA THR A 85 10.49 2.63 12.52
C THR A 85 11.72 2.07 13.23
N ARG A 86 12.08 0.84 12.92
CA ARG A 86 13.28 0.27 13.49
C ARG A 86 14.52 1.04 13.06
N LYS A 87 14.56 1.42 11.82
CA LYS A 87 15.71 2.16 11.29
C LYS A 87 15.86 3.52 11.95
N THR A 88 14.73 4.11 12.35
CA THR A 88 14.78 5.42 12.97
C THR A 88 14.86 5.35 14.48
N GLY A 89 14.85 4.16 15.06
CA GLY A 89 14.90 4.02 16.49
C GLY A 89 13.61 4.33 17.22
N ARG A 90 12.52 4.43 16.50
CA ARG A 90 11.24 4.74 17.11
C ARG A 90 10.64 3.52 17.77
N GLU A 91 9.90 3.79 18.84
CA GLU A 91 9.13 2.73 19.45
C GLU A 91 7.87 2.49 18.69
N LEU A 92 7.49 1.23 18.58
CA LEU A 92 6.28 0.87 17.88
C LEU A 92 5.08 0.93 18.80
N PRO A 93 3.93 1.37 18.29
CA PRO A 93 2.71 1.24 19.06
C PRO A 93 2.43 -0.22 19.35
N LEU A 94 1.89 -0.48 20.51
CA LEU A 94 1.59 -1.86 20.88
C LEU A 94 0.39 -2.41 20.12
N GLU A 95 -0.50 -1.52 19.73
CA GLU A 95 -1.73 -1.94 19.10
C GLU A 95 -1.66 -1.74 17.63
N ASP A 96 -1.45 -2.79 16.92
CA ASP A 96 -1.45 -2.69 15.48
C ASP A 96 -2.80 -2.98 14.86
N ASP A 97 -3.78 -3.29 15.69
CA ASP A 97 -5.10 -3.55 15.19
C ASP A 97 -5.97 -2.33 15.09
N MET A 98 -5.44 -1.21 15.51
CA MET A 98 -6.25 -0.03 15.56
C MET A 98 -6.29 0.66 14.23
N LEU A 99 -6.95 0.06 13.31
CA LEU A 99 -7.16 0.69 12.04
C LEU A 99 -8.33 1.61 12.16
N VAL A 100 -8.03 2.87 12.32
CA VAL A 100 -9.08 3.85 12.30
C VAL A 100 -9.34 4.19 10.86
N ILE A 101 -10.45 3.71 10.37
CA ILE A 101 -10.87 4.08 9.04
C ILE A 101 -11.62 5.37 9.17
N SER A 102 -10.96 6.44 8.88
CA SER A 102 -11.63 7.72 8.94
C SER A 102 -12.58 7.81 7.77
N SER A 103 -13.79 8.18 8.03
CA SER A 103 -14.74 8.46 6.98
C SER A 103 -14.22 9.70 6.26
N GLY A 104 -14.18 9.63 4.96
CA GLY A 104 -13.56 10.69 4.21
C GLY A 104 -14.40 11.93 4.10
N THR A 105 -13.75 13.07 4.21
CA THR A 105 -14.30 14.30 3.75
C THR A 105 -13.97 14.39 2.26
N PRO A 106 -14.66 15.26 1.53
CA PRO A 106 -14.31 15.41 0.11
C PRO A 106 -12.85 15.75 -0.12
N GLU A 107 -12.27 16.53 0.77
CA GLU A 107 -10.86 16.89 0.63
C GLU A 107 -9.96 15.70 0.83
N ARG A 108 -10.29 14.85 1.78
CA ARG A 108 -9.51 13.65 2.02
C ARG A 108 -9.63 12.68 0.86
N GLU A 109 -10.80 12.61 0.26
CA GLU A 109 -10.97 11.76 -0.91
C GLU A 109 -10.08 12.20 -2.04
N LEU A 110 -10.00 13.51 -2.26
CA LEU A 110 -9.14 14.03 -3.30
C LEU A 110 -7.69 13.73 -3.02
N GLU A 111 -7.26 13.93 -1.77
CA GLU A 111 -5.88 13.63 -1.39
C GLU A 111 -5.55 12.17 -1.61
N LYS A 112 -6.49 11.29 -1.28
CA LYS A 112 -6.24 9.87 -1.47
C LYS A 112 -6.12 9.50 -2.93
N ARG A 113 -6.90 10.15 -3.78
CA ARG A 113 -6.81 9.90 -5.21
C ARG A 113 -5.49 10.38 -5.78
N GLU A 114 -5.04 11.55 -5.32
CA GLU A 114 -3.77 12.08 -5.77
C GLU A 114 -2.62 11.21 -5.30
N GLN A 115 -2.73 10.71 -4.07
CA GLN A 115 -1.72 9.83 -3.53
C GLN A 115 -1.68 8.51 -4.31
N ALA A 116 -2.84 7.98 -4.65
CA ALA A 116 -2.90 6.75 -5.43
C ALA A 116 -2.25 6.92 -6.78
N ALA A 117 -2.50 8.07 -7.43
CA ALA A 117 -1.92 8.33 -8.73
C ALA A 117 -0.40 8.42 -8.63
N TYR A 118 0.10 9.09 -7.59
CA TYR A 118 1.53 9.21 -7.38
C TYR A 118 2.16 7.84 -7.16
N ILE A 119 1.55 7.03 -6.29
CA ILE A 119 2.08 5.72 -5.97
C ILE A 119 2.07 4.83 -7.19
N ARG A 120 0.99 4.86 -7.96
CA ARG A 120 0.90 4.04 -9.16
C ARG A 120 2.01 4.39 -10.13
N LYS A 121 2.24 5.67 -10.31
CA LYS A 121 3.29 6.12 -11.21
C LYS A 121 4.66 5.68 -10.72
N ALA A 122 4.91 5.83 -9.42
CA ALA A 122 6.20 5.47 -8.85
C ALA A 122 6.46 3.98 -8.95
N VAL A 123 5.44 3.17 -8.65
CA VAL A 123 5.62 1.72 -8.67
C VAL A 123 5.82 1.21 -10.09
N LEU A 124 5.06 1.74 -11.02
CA LEU A 124 5.20 1.31 -12.40
C LEU A 124 6.54 1.71 -12.98
N ALA A 125 7.08 2.84 -12.55
CA ALA A 125 8.41 3.25 -12.99
C ALA A 125 9.48 2.31 -12.46
N LEU A 126 9.32 1.86 -11.21
CA LEU A 126 10.31 0.98 -10.61
C LEU A 126 10.36 -0.39 -11.26
N ARG A 127 9.25 -0.83 -11.83
CA ARG A 127 9.24 -2.16 -12.41
C ARG A 127 9.83 -2.22 -13.80
N GLU A 128 10.21 -1.09 -14.37
CA GLU A 128 10.78 -1.05 -15.70
C GLU A 128 12.26 -1.24 -15.65
N PRO A 129 12.75 -2.38 -15.94
CA PRO A 129 14.19 -2.60 -15.82
C PRO A 129 14.95 -2.10 -17.00
N GLU A 130 14.39 -1.83 -18.05
CA GLU A 130 15.16 -1.54 -19.08
C GLU A 130 15.32 -0.50 -19.67
#